data_b057ba2a64e0e8be07a3e3332e31ade7
#
_entry.id   b057ba2a64e0e8be07a3e3332e31ade7
#
_cell.length_a   1.000
_cell.length_b   1.000
_cell.length_c   1.000
_cell.angle_alpha   90.00
_cell.angle_beta   90.00
_cell.angle_gamma   90.00
#
_symmetry.space_group_name_H-M   'P 1'
#
loop_
_entity.id
_entity.type
_entity.pdbx_description
1 polymer ?
#
loop_
_entity_poly.entity_id
_entity_poly.type
_entity_poly.pdbx_seq_one_letter_code
_entity_poly.pdbx_strand_id
1 'polypeptide(L)'
;RARFRESMSHPKLLEPGQKLEDDSVAVLKHGQLNATAAARSDFVDFLWDTERDYWWGMNRFLKDELKLQALVAGTQLGYSPTHLQAGLDYCDGHSYWQHPHFPGRPWDMANWTVNNIALVNSPAATLGDLASRRVAGKPYTVSEYNHPAPNQFAAEGMPMIAAVGAFQGWDGIYSFAYNHNERPEPRRTESFFDLKADPAKYDAVLSIACG
;
A
#
# COMPACT_ATOMS: atom_id res chain seq x y z
N ARG A 1 -20.29 7.20 18.34
CA ARG A 1 -21.75 7.24 18.03
C ARG A 1 -22.40 8.60 18.32
N ALA A 2 -22.13 9.24 19.48
CA ALA A 2 -22.73 10.54 19.81
C ALA A 2 -22.24 11.64 18.85
N ARG A 3 -20.93 11.73 18.62
CA ARG A 3 -20.32 12.70 17.71
C ARG A 3 -20.78 12.56 16.26
N PHE A 4 -20.91 11.31 15.79
CA PHE A 4 -21.46 11.01 14.46
C PHE A 4 -22.92 11.43 14.34
N ARG A 5 -23.73 11.26 15.39
CA ARG A 5 -25.13 11.73 15.43
C ARG A 5 -25.24 13.25 15.33
N GLU A 6 -24.33 13.99 15.98
CA GLU A 6 -24.31 15.45 15.94
C GLU A 6 -23.99 15.97 14.53
N SER A 7 -22.99 15.37 13.85
CA SER A 7 -22.63 15.76 12.49
C SER A 7 -23.69 15.34 11.44
N MET A 8 -24.34 14.21 11.63
CA MET A 8 -25.39 13.71 10.75
C MET A 8 -26.73 14.41 10.94
N SER A 9 -26.92 15.17 12.04
CA SER A 9 -28.12 16.00 12.23
C SER A 9 -28.16 17.27 11.34
N HIS A 10 -27.07 17.51 10.57
CA HIS A 10 -27.05 18.64 9.64
C HIS A 10 -27.99 18.41 8.46
N PRO A 11 -28.95 19.36 8.18
CA PRO A 11 -30.01 19.12 7.22
C PRO A 11 -29.61 18.83 5.78
N LYS A 12 -28.34 19.03 5.43
CA LYS A 12 -27.78 18.74 4.10
C LYS A 12 -27.17 17.33 3.96
N LEU A 13 -27.16 16.53 5.03
CA LEU A 13 -26.54 15.20 5.05
C LEU A 13 -27.53 14.06 4.99
N LEU A 14 -28.76 14.33 5.35
CA LEU A 14 -29.84 13.35 5.26
C LEU A 14 -30.67 13.63 4.02
N GLU A 15 -30.95 12.62 3.24
CA GLU A 15 -31.94 12.69 2.17
C GLU A 15 -33.34 12.78 2.77
N PRO A 16 -34.33 13.35 2.05
CA PRO A 16 -35.70 13.42 2.54
C PRO A 16 -36.20 12.04 3.00
N GLY A 17 -36.64 11.97 4.23
CA GLY A 17 -37.15 10.74 4.83
C GLY A 17 -36.14 9.87 5.57
N GLN A 18 -34.82 10.18 5.49
CA GLN A 18 -33.83 9.48 6.29
C GLN A 18 -33.82 9.97 7.74
N LYS A 19 -33.67 9.02 8.68
CA LYS A 19 -33.56 9.27 10.12
C LYS A 19 -32.53 8.35 10.75
N LEU A 20 -31.76 8.87 11.71
CA LEU A 20 -30.76 8.07 12.44
C LEU A 20 -31.41 7.01 13.33
N GLU A 21 -32.65 7.27 13.77
CA GLU A 21 -33.35 6.44 14.74
C GLU A 21 -33.94 5.16 14.15
N ASP A 22 -34.14 5.12 12.83
CA ASP A 22 -34.77 3.99 12.12
C ASP A 22 -33.82 3.28 11.13
N ASP A 23 -32.53 3.57 11.24
CA ASP A 23 -31.46 3.00 10.38
C ASP A 23 -31.66 3.25 8.87
N SER A 24 -32.46 4.27 8.50
CA SER A 24 -32.72 4.60 7.09
C SER A 24 -31.60 5.42 6.42
N VAL A 25 -30.60 5.83 7.18
CA VAL A 25 -29.46 6.61 6.66
C VAL A 25 -28.53 5.73 5.85
N ALA A 26 -28.34 6.06 4.57
CA ALA A 26 -27.41 5.36 3.71
C ALA A 26 -25.96 5.54 4.19
N VAL A 27 -25.16 4.47 4.10
CA VAL A 27 -23.72 4.54 4.35
C VAL A 27 -23.08 5.49 3.35
N LEU A 28 -22.30 6.46 3.84
CA LEU A 28 -21.56 7.37 2.98
C LEU A 28 -20.58 6.58 2.10
N LYS A 29 -20.63 6.81 0.80
CA LYS A 29 -19.70 6.21 -0.14
C LYS A 29 -18.51 7.14 -0.38
N HIS A 30 -17.33 6.57 -0.59
CA HIS A 30 -16.16 7.33 -1.00
C HIS A 30 -16.48 8.17 -2.25
N GLY A 31 -16.30 9.49 -2.17
CA GLY A 31 -16.62 10.41 -3.25
C GLY A 31 -18.00 11.11 -3.15
N GLN A 32 -18.91 10.74 -2.26
CA GLN A 32 -20.13 11.47 -1.97
C GLN A 32 -19.86 12.65 -1.00
N LEU A 33 -18.99 13.57 -1.41
CA LEU A 33 -18.36 14.55 -0.51
C LEU A 33 -19.05 15.93 -0.48
N ASN A 34 -20.37 16.01 -0.69
CA ASN A 34 -21.13 17.21 -0.35
C ASN A 34 -21.33 17.39 1.17
N ALA A 35 -20.65 16.57 1.96
CA ALA A 35 -20.68 16.60 3.41
C ALA A 35 -19.91 17.79 3.98
N THR A 36 -20.34 18.30 5.15
CA THR A 36 -19.58 19.30 5.90
C THR A 36 -18.22 18.77 6.32
N ALA A 37 -17.27 19.66 6.68
CA ALA A 37 -15.97 19.25 7.19
C ALA A 37 -16.10 18.37 8.44
N ALA A 38 -17.03 18.67 9.33
CA ALA A 38 -17.31 17.89 10.53
C ALA A 38 -17.78 16.46 10.18
N ALA A 39 -18.74 16.32 9.27
CA ALA A 39 -19.24 15.01 8.85
C ALA A 39 -18.16 14.16 8.16
N ARG A 40 -17.26 14.78 7.38
CA ARG A 40 -16.11 14.08 6.79
C ARG A 40 -15.15 13.58 7.87
N SER A 41 -14.85 14.44 8.87
CA SER A 41 -13.99 14.05 9.99
C SER A 41 -14.59 12.88 10.76
N ASP A 42 -15.84 12.95 11.13
CA ASP A 42 -16.52 11.89 11.87
C ASP A 42 -16.63 10.58 11.06
N PHE A 43 -16.76 10.67 9.74
CA PHE A 43 -16.74 9.49 8.87
C PHE A 43 -15.35 8.85 8.82
N VAL A 44 -14.29 9.66 8.75
CA VAL A 44 -12.91 9.16 8.82
C VAL A 44 -12.63 8.53 10.18
N ASP A 45 -13.03 9.18 11.28
CA ASP A 45 -12.90 8.62 12.64
C ASP A 45 -13.62 7.28 12.77
N PHE A 46 -14.83 7.17 12.20
CA PHE A 46 -15.59 5.92 12.17
C PHE A 46 -14.85 4.82 11.38
N LEU A 47 -14.28 5.15 10.23
CA LEU A 47 -13.50 4.19 9.44
C LEU A 47 -12.26 3.72 10.21
N TRP A 48 -11.55 4.64 10.85
CA TRP A 48 -10.37 4.32 11.66
C TRP A 48 -10.71 3.46 12.87
N ASP A 49 -11.79 3.77 13.58
CA ASP A 49 -12.26 2.96 14.71
C ASP A 49 -12.64 1.55 14.23
N THR A 50 -13.35 1.44 13.12
CA THR A 50 -13.74 0.14 12.54
C THR A 50 -12.53 -0.68 12.12
N GLU A 51 -11.58 -0.06 11.43
CA GLU A 51 -10.36 -0.70 10.98
C GLU A 51 -9.47 -1.14 12.17
N ARG A 52 -9.30 -0.25 13.17
CA ARG A 52 -8.58 -0.58 14.40
C ARG A 52 -9.19 -1.77 15.12
N ASP A 53 -10.49 -1.76 15.32
CA ASP A 53 -11.21 -2.82 16.04
C ASP A 53 -11.07 -4.16 15.33
N TYR A 54 -11.06 -4.14 13.98
CA TYR A 54 -10.78 -5.32 13.17
C TYR A 54 -9.34 -5.82 13.37
N TRP A 55 -8.32 -5.00 13.06
CA TRP A 55 -6.93 -5.43 13.10
C TRP A 55 -6.47 -5.84 14.50
N TRP A 56 -6.77 -5.02 15.49
CA TRP A 56 -6.35 -5.30 16.85
C TRP A 56 -7.16 -6.44 17.47
N GLY A 57 -8.44 -6.56 17.11
CA GLY A 57 -9.28 -7.71 17.49
C GLY A 57 -8.76 -9.02 16.94
N MET A 58 -8.44 -9.04 15.63
CA MET A 58 -7.84 -10.21 14.98
C MET A 58 -6.47 -10.55 15.56
N ASN A 59 -5.63 -9.58 15.83
CA ASN A 59 -4.33 -9.82 16.44
C ASN A 59 -4.48 -10.46 17.83
N ARG A 60 -5.38 -9.94 18.67
CA ARG A 60 -5.67 -10.56 19.98
C ARG A 60 -6.18 -12.00 19.82
N PHE A 61 -7.10 -12.23 18.92
CA PHE A 61 -7.60 -13.59 18.65
C PHE A 61 -6.47 -14.54 18.25
N LEU A 62 -5.61 -14.13 17.30
CA LEU A 62 -4.48 -14.94 16.85
C LEU A 62 -3.48 -15.21 17.98
N LYS A 63 -3.14 -14.19 18.79
CA LYS A 63 -2.13 -14.31 19.83
C LYS A 63 -2.67 -14.96 21.10
N ASP A 64 -3.85 -14.56 21.56
CA ASP A 64 -4.36 -14.93 22.86
C ASP A 64 -5.17 -16.24 22.82
N GLU A 65 -5.91 -16.50 21.76
CA GLU A 65 -6.73 -17.70 21.63
C GLU A 65 -6.00 -18.80 20.85
N LEU A 66 -5.48 -18.48 19.66
CA LEU A 66 -4.77 -19.47 18.82
C LEU A 66 -3.30 -19.66 19.20
N LYS A 67 -2.75 -18.83 20.10
CA LYS A 67 -1.35 -18.89 20.56
C LYS A 67 -0.32 -18.80 19.43
N LEU A 68 -0.65 -18.05 18.38
CA LEU A 68 0.23 -17.87 17.22
C LEU A 68 1.55 -17.22 17.64
N GLN A 69 2.68 -17.89 17.35
CA GLN A 69 4.02 -17.38 17.62
C GLN A 69 4.57 -16.48 16.51
N ALA A 70 4.06 -16.61 15.27
CA ALA A 70 4.49 -15.78 14.17
C ALA A 70 4.14 -14.31 14.38
N LEU A 71 4.96 -13.40 13.83
CA LEU A 71 4.68 -11.98 13.84
C LEU A 71 3.50 -11.66 12.92
N VAL A 72 2.69 -10.69 13.32
CA VAL A 72 1.47 -10.28 12.61
C VAL A 72 1.62 -8.84 12.14
N ALA A 73 1.48 -8.62 10.85
CA ALA A 73 1.24 -7.31 10.25
C ALA A 73 -0.24 -7.17 9.86
N GLY A 74 -0.68 -5.95 9.66
CA GLY A 74 -2.02 -5.67 9.15
C GLY A 74 -2.05 -5.61 7.63
N THR A 75 -2.24 -4.43 7.08
CA THR A 75 -2.22 -4.20 5.63
C THR A 75 -0.99 -3.41 5.21
N GLN A 76 -0.46 -3.74 4.05
CA GLN A 76 0.59 -3.00 3.36
C GLN A 76 0.06 -1.82 2.54
N LEU A 77 -1.26 -1.68 2.44
CA LEU A 77 -1.90 -0.67 1.58
C LEU A 77 -1.88 0.72 2.23
N GLY A 78 -1.53 1.72 1.42
CA GLY A 78 -1.30 3.09 1.87
C GLY A 78 -2.52 3.87 2.34
N TYR A 79 -3.72 3.32 2.19
CA TYR A 79 -4.94 3.94 2.71
C TYR A 79 -5.16 3.68 4.21
N SER A 80 -4.51 2.67 4.78
CA SER A 80 -4.56 2.43 6.22
C SER A 80 -3.60 3.37 6.96
N PRO A 81 -4.07 4.12 7.96
CA PRO A 81 -3.21 5.01 8.71
C PRO A 81 -2.13 4.25 9.48
N THR A 82 -0.91 4.75 9.42
CA THR A 82 0.26 4.11 10.02
C THR A 82 0.09 3.85 11.52
N HIS A 83 -0.59 4.75 12.25
CA HIS A 83 -0.82 4.58 13.68
C HIS A 83 -1.71 3.40 14.04
N LEU A 84 -2.59 2.96 13.12
CA LEU A 84 -3.38 1.74 13.32
C LEU A 84 -2.51 0.49 13.14
N GLN A 85 -1.64 0.50 12.14
CA GLN A 85 -0.71 -0.60 11.87
C GLN A 85 0.35 -0.73 12.96
N ALA A 86 0.73 0.37 13.60
CA ALA A 86 1.66 0.38 14.73
C ALA A 86 1.18 -0.41 15.97
N GLY A 87 -0.11 -0.71 16.08
CA GLY A 87 -0.68 -1.58 17.11
C GLY A 87 -0.37 -3.07 16.93
N LEU A 88 0.22 -3.45 15.79
CA LEU A 88 0.60 -4.83 15.43
C LEU A 88 2.10 -5.09 15.67
N ASP A 89 2.60 -6.27 15.34
CA ASP A 89 3.99 -6.63 15.61
C ASP A 89 4.97 -5.83 14.75
N TYR A 90 4.66 -5.62 13.48
CA TYR A 90 5.45 -4.81 12.55
C TYR A 90 4.58 -4.10 11.52
N CYS A 91 5.15 -3.13 10.84
CA CYS A 91 4.50 -2.41 9.75
C CYS A 91 5.08 -2.85 8.40
N ASP A 92 4.25 -2.81 7.37
CA ASP A 92 4.64 -3.18 6.01
C ASP A 92 4.15 -2.17 4.99
N GLY A 93 4.80 -2.12 3.82
CA GLY A 93 4.41 -1.27 2.73
C GLY A 93 4.64 -1.91 1.37
N HIS A 94 3.78 -1.57 0.41
CA HIS A 94 3.98 -1.88 -1.01
C HIS A 94 4.11 -0.59 -1.80
N SER A 95 4.97 -0.58 -2.79
CA SER A 95 5.01 0.51 -3.75
C SER A 95 5.67 0.06 -5.05
N TYR A 96 5.23 0.67 -6.15
CA TYR A 96 5.79 0.46 -7.46
C TYR A 96 6.08 1.80 -8.12
N TRP A 97 7.19 1.90 -8.84
CA TRP A 97 7.45 3.08 -9.65
C TRP A 97 6.79 2.94 -11.00
N GLN A 98 5.91 3.88 -11.38
CA GLN A 98 5.21 3.85 -12.66
C GLN A 98 4.45 2.55 -12.94
N HIS A 99 3.58 2.15 -12.01
CA HIS A 99 2.71 0.98 -12.17
C HIS A 99 2.05 0.97 -13.56
N PRO A 100 1.94 -0.19 -14.23
CA PRO A 100 1.32 -0.28 -15.54
C PRO A 100 -0.10 0.30 -15.56
N HIS A 101 -0.38 1.06 -16.60
CA HIS A 101 -1.70 1.61 -16.87
C HIS A 101 -2.42 0.75 -17.91
N PHE A 102 -3.66 0.41 -17.64
CA PHE A 102 -4.52 -0.39 -18.52
C PHE A 102 -5.67 0.48 -19.04
N PRO A 103 -5.60 1.00 -20.28
CA PRO A 103 -6.61 1.92 -20.81
C PRO A 103 -8.01 1.30 -20.97
N GLY A 104 -8.08 -0.02 -21.11
CA GLY A 104 -9.33 -0.78 -21.27
C GLY A 104 -9.65 -1.62 -20.05
N ARG A 105 -9.74 -2.94 -20.24
CA ARG A 105 -9.98 -3.89 -19.17
C ARG A 105 -8.77 -3.96 -18.22
N PRO A 106 -8.97 -3.93 -16.89
CA PRO A 106 -7.89 -4.13 -15.94
C PRO A 106 -7.12 -5.44 -16.21
N TRP A 107 -5.80 -5.39 -16.11
CA TRP A 107 -4.89 -6.53 -16.32
C TRP A 107 -4.93 -7.14 -17.73
N ASP A 108 -5.33 -6.34 -18.73
CA ASP A 108 -5.24 -6.76 -20.13
C ASP A 108 -3.80 -6.71 -20.62
N MET A 109 -3.15 -7.87 -20.64
CA MET A 109 -1.75 -8.02 -21.05
C MET A 109 -1.50 -7.70 -22.53
N ALA A 110 -2.55 -7.51 -23.33
CA ALA A 110 -2.44 -7.06 -24.72
C ALA A 110 -2.54 -5.54 -24.88
N ASN A 111 -3.02 -4.81 -23.84
CA ASN A 111 -3.26 -3.38 -23.92
C ASN A 111 -2.88 -2.68 -22.59
N TRP A 112 -1.61 -2.38 -22.43
CA TRP A 112 -1.08 -1.67 -21.28
C TRP A 112 0.10 -0.77 -21.65
N THR A 113 0.39 0.21 -20.81
CA THR A 113 1.52 1.14 -20.98
C THR A 113 2.23 1.36 -19.66
N VAL A 114 3.50 1.71 -19.72
CA VAL A 114 4.32 2.16 -18.59
C VAL A 114 4.95 3.49 -18.94
N ASN A 115 4.91 4.46 -18.03
CA ASN A 115 5.62 5.71 -18.22
C ASN A 115 7.14 5.51 -18.11
N ASN A 116 7.88 6.08 -19.04
CA ASN A 116 9.33 6.00 -19.06
C ASN A 116 9.95 7.22 -18.35
N ILE A 117 9.88 7.24 -17.02
CA ILE A 117 10.32 8.35 -16.18
C ILE A 117 11.34 7.83 -15.16
N ALA A 118 12.42 8.61 -14.96
CA ALA A 118 13.44 8.33 -13.96
C ALA A 118 12.93 8.64 -12.55
N LEU A 119 13.12 7.70 -11.60
CA LEU A 119 12.77 7.90 -10.19
C LEU A 119 13.65 8.96 -9.54
N VAL A 120 14.93 9.02 -9.90
CA VAL A 120 15.89 10.00 -9.36
C VAL A 120 15.43 11.45 -9.52
N ASN A 121 14.62 11.74 -10.54
CA ASN A 121 14.04 13.05 -10.76
C ASN A 121 12.76 13.33 -9.95
N SER A 122 12.33 12.38 -9.14
CA SER A 122 11.10 12.44 -8.34
C SER A 122 11.33 11.98 -6.91
N PRO A 123 12.19 12.65 -6.13
CA PRO A 123 12.71 12.14 -4.86
C PRO A 123 11.66 11.94 -3.77
N ALA A 124 10.55 12.67 -3.83
CA ALA A 124 9.44 12.53 -2.87
C ALA A 124 8.36 11.52 -3.30
N ALA A 125 8.57 10.80 -4.43
CA ALA A 125 7.57 9.88 -4.95
C ALA A 125 7.47 8.58 -4.13
N THR A 126 7.55 7.43 -4.77
CA THR A 126 7.33 6.12 -4.14
C THR A 126 8.23 5.83 -2.92
N LEU A 127 9.51 6.25 -2.96
CA LEU A 127 10.42 6.04 -1.83
C LEU A 127 10.11 6.95 -0.65
N GLY A 128 9.74 8.21 -0.91
CA GLY A 128 9.30 9.14 0.13
C GLY A 128 8.00 8.70 0.81
N ASP A 129 7.06 8.16 0.04
CA ASP A 129 5.82 7.59 0.56
C ASP A 129 6.12 6.37 1.47
N LEU A 130 6.93 5.43 1.03
CA LEU A 130 7.35 4.29 1.85
C LEU A 130 8.06 4.75 3.13
N ALA A 131 8.99 5.70 3.03
CA ALA A 131 9.72 6.22 4.19
C ALA A 131 8.79 6.88 5.23
N SER A 132 7.72 7.52 4.78
CA SER A 132 6.73 8.17 5.65
C SER A 132 5.88 7.19 6.46
N ARG A 133 5.84 5.93 6.07
CA ARG A 133 5.07 4.86 6.75
C ARG A 133 5.84 4.17 7.86
N ARG A 134 7.13 4.41 7.98
CA ARG A 134 7.95 3.85 9.04
C ARG A 134 7.58 4.42 10.40
N VAL A 135 7.31 3.56 11.37
CA VAL A 135 7.02 3.93 12.76
C VAL A 135 8.25 3.71 13.61
N ALA A 136 8.62 4.72 14.41
CA ALA A 136 9.75 4.60 15.32
C ALA A 136 9.52 3.48 16.35
N GLY A 137 10.52 2.62 16.54
CA GLY A 137 10.44 1.50 17.49
C GLY A 137 9.62 0.30 17.01
N LYS A 138 9.19 0.28 15.74
CA LYS A 138 8.54 -0.87 15.10
C LYS A 138 9.40 -1.37 13.93
N PRO A 139 9.52 -2.70 13.76
CA PRO A 139 10.08 -3.24 12.52
C PRO A 139 9.26 -2.77 11.32
N TYR A 140 9.94 -2.52 10.21
CA TYR A 140 9.31 -2.08 8.97
C TYR A 140 9.84 -2.85 7.79
N THR A 141 8.95 -3.42 7.01
CA THR A 141 9.26 -4.13 5.77
C THR A 141 8.62 -3.43 4.57
N VAL A 142 9.20 -3.66 3.40
CA VAL A 142 8.58 -3.39 2.11
C VAL A 142 8.46 -4.73 1.41
N SER A 143 7.30 -5.37 1.51
CA SER A 143 7.10 -6.73 1.02
C SER A 143 6.85 -6.82 -0.48
N GLU A 144 6.59 -5.69 -1.15
CA GLU A 144 6.58 -5.61 -2.61
C GLU A 144 7.13 -4.26 -3.09
N TYR A 145 8.11 -4.34 -3.98
CA TYR A 145 8.64 -3.19 -4.70
C TYR A 145 9.18 -3.60 -6.06
N ASN A 146 8.93 -2.79 -7.09
CA ASN A 146 9.59 -2.95 -8.39
C ASN A 146 9.42 -1.71 -9.29
N HIS A 147 10.21 -1.67 -10.35
CA HIS A 147 10.04 -0.85 -11.54
C HIS A 147 9.53 -1.72 -12.68
N PRO A 148 8.36 -1.45 -13.27
CA PRO A 148 7.84 -2.27 -14.35
C PRO A 148 8.65 -2.06 -15.64
N ALA A 149 8.80 -3.13 -16.42
CA ALA A 149 9.30 -3.07 -17.79
C ALA A 149 8.14 -2.76 -18.76
N PRO A 150 8.39 -2.07 -19.92
CA PRO A 150 9.68 -1.49 -20.29
C PRO A 150 9.90 -0.11 -19.63
N ASN A 151 11.05 0.06 -19.01
CA ASN A 151 11.47 1.34 -18.44
C ASN A 151 13.00 1.46 -18.59
N GLN A 152 13.48 2.49 -19.26
CA GLN A 152 14.93 2.72 -19.47
C GLN A 152 15.69 2.97 -18.17
N PHE A 153 14.99 3.37 -17.11
CA PHE A 153 15.54 3.70 -15.79
C PHE A 153 15.33 2.57 -14.77
N ALA A 154 14.98 1.36 -15.21
CA ALA A 154 14.66 0.25 -14.30
C ALA A 154 15.83 -0.12 -13.35
N ALA A 155 17.08 0.10 -13.77
CA ALA A 155 18.26 -0.12 -12.95
C ALA A 155 18.36 0.77 -11.71
N GLU A 156 17.67 1.92 -11.67
CA GLU A 156 17.66 2.80 -10.49
C GLU A 156 16.95 2.16 -9.28
N GLY A 157 15.94 1.33 -9.53
CA GLY A 157 14.96 0.92 -8.52
C GLY A 157 15.59 0.27 -7.31
N MET A 158 16.33 -0.81 -7.51
CA MET A 158 16.90 -1.58 -6.40
C MET A 158 17.99 -0.83 -5.64
N PRO A 159 18.98 -0.18 -6.28
CA PRO A 159 19.97 0.62 -5.57
C PRO A 159 19.36 1.76 -4.75
N MET A 160 18.36 2.45 -5.29
CA MET A 160 17.74 3.57 -4.59
C MET A 160 16.95 3.11 -3.36
N ILE A 161 16.13 2.06 -3.49
CA ILE A 161 15.37 1.57 -2.33
C ILE A 161 16.30 0.95 -1.29
N ALA A 162 17.36 0.26 -1.68
CA ALA A 162 18.34 -0.30 -0.76
C ALA A 162 19.05 0.82 0.03
N ALA A 163 19.46 1.90 -0.64
CA ALA A 163 20.09 3.05 0.02
C ALA A 163 19.12 3.74 1.01
N VAL A 164 17.87 3.96 0.62
CA VAL A 164 16.85 4.56 1.51
C VAL A 164 16.54 3.62 2.67
N GLY A 165 16.36 2.35 2.41
CA GLY A 165 16.08 1.35 3.45
C GLY A 165 17.21 1.23 4.47
N ALA A 166 18.47 1.18 4.01
CA ALA A 166 19.64 1.17 4.88
C ALA A 166 19.73 2.47 5.71
N PHE A 167 19.52 3.63 5.09
CA PHE A 167 19.54 4.92 5.78
C PHE A 167 18.44 5.05 6.84
N GLN A 168 17.26 4.53 6.53
CA GLN A 168 16.09 4.58 7.41
C GLN A 168 16.04 3.41 8.42
N GLY A 169 16.90 2.40 8.30
CA GLY A 169 16.90 1.22 9.14
C GLY A 169 15.63 0.36 8.93
N TRP A 170 15.29 0.06 7.68
CA TRP A 170 14.22 -0.89 7.35
C TRP A 170 14.71 -2.33 7.55
N ASP A 171 13.82 -3.21 7.97
CA ASP A 171 14.17 -4.58 8.35
C ASP A 171 14.11 -5.57 7.19
N GLY A 172 13.39 -5.24 6.12
CA GLY A 172 13.30 -6.08 4.95
C GLY A 172 12.76 -5.37 3.71
N ILE A 173 13.33 -5.71 2.55
CA ILE A 173 12.89 -5.24 1.24
C ILE A 173 12.79 -6.45 0.32
N TYR A 174 11.62 -6.64 -0.29
CA TYR A 174 11.34 -7.77 -1.15
C TYR A 174 10.95 -7.27 -2.54
N SER A 175 11.66 -7.76 -3.55
CA SER A 175 11.33 -7.45 -4.93
C SER A 175 10.16 -8.30 -5.42
N PHE A 176 9.18 -7.68 -6.02
CA PHE A 176 8.06 -8.35 -6.67
C PHE A 176 8.19 -8.25 -8.21
N ALA A 177 8.61 -9.33 -8.89
CA ALA A 177 9.03 -10.62 -8.39
C ALA A 177 10.26 -11.12 -9.15
N TYR A 178 10.88 -12.17 -8.65
CA TYR A 178 12.00 -12.77 -9.36
C TYR A 178 11.58 -13.26 -10.74
N ASN A 179 10.47 -14.00 -10.82
CA ASN A 179 9.90 -14.51 -12.07
C ASN A 179 8.43 -14.91 -11.87
N HIS A 180 7.57 -14.64 -12.85
CA HIS A 180 6.16 -15.07 -12.86
C HIS A 180 5.92 -16.37 -13.62
N ASN A 181 6.93 -16.87 -14.30
CA ASN A 181 6.84 -18.09 -15.12
C ASN A 181 7.74 -19.19 -14.60
N GLU A 182 7.27 -20.42 -14.75
CA GLU A 182 8.06 -21.62 -14.42
C GLU A 182 9.20 -21.89 -15.43
N ARG A 183 9.24 -21.16 -16.54
CA ARG A 183 10.28 -21.35 -17.56
C ARG A 183 11.65 -20.98 -17.00
N PRO A 184 12.65 -21.90 -17.04
CA PRO A 184 13.94 -21.67 -16.44
C PRO A 184 14.74 -20.55 -17.12
N GLU A 185 14.50 -20.29 -18.40
CA GLU A 185 15.20 -19.29 -19.21
C GLU A 185 14.24 -18.50 -20.11
N PRO A 186 13.63 -17.43 -19.61
CA PRO A 186 12.80 -16.59 -20.45
C PRO A 186 13.67 -15.88 -21.50
N ARG A 187 13.30 -16.02 -22.78
CA ARG A 187 13.96 -15.33 -23.90
C ARG A 187 13.46 -13.88 -24.07
N ARG A 188 12.48 -13.49 -23.27
CA ARG A 188 11.87 -12.15 -23.27
C ARG A 188 11.26 -11.89 -21.92
N THR A 189 11.07 -10.63 -21.56
CA THR A 189 10.26 -10.22 -20.41
C THR A 189 8.81 -10.63 -20.66
N GLU A 190 8.29 -11.58 -19.90
CA GLU A 190 6.91 -12.08 -20.01
C GLU A 190 5.96 -11.34 -19.07
N SER A 191 6.47 -10.82 -17.95
CA SER A 191 5.75 -9.92 -17.06
C SER A 191 6.54 -8.64 -16.85
N PHE A 192 5.83 -7.52 -16.79
CA PHE A 192 6.45 -6.22 -16.54
C PHE A 192 7.21 -6.14 -15.20
N PHE A 193 6.98 -7.05 -14.26
CA PHE A 193 7.65 -7.07 -12.96
C PHE A 193 8.76 -8.14 -12.83
N ASP A 194 9.02 -8.96 -13.84
CA ASP A 194 10.08 -9.96 -13.76
C ASP A 194 11.46 -9.32 -13.61
N LEU A 195 12.24 -9.76 -12.62
CA LEU A 195 13.65 -9.43 -12.48
C LEU A 195 14.53 -10.26 -13.41
N LYS A 196 14.32 -11.58 -13.43
CA LYS A 196 15.16 -12.53 -14.15
C LYS A 196 15.27 -12.23 -15.64
N ALA A 197 14.17 -11.78 -16.25
CA ALA A 197 14.11 -11.49 -17.68
C ALA A 197 14.57 -10.07 -18.06
N ASP A 198 14.88 -9.23 -17.08
CA ASP A 198 15.34 -7.85 -17.27
C ASP A 198 16.80 -7.73 -16.78
N PRO A 199 17.80 -7.76 -17.69
CA PRO A 199 19.20 -7.72 -17.30
C PRO A 199 19.55 -6.49 -16.46
N ALA A 200 18.97 -5.33 -16.77
CA ALA A 200 19.29 -4.10 -16.05
C ALA A 200 18.83 -4.16 -14.59
N LYS A 201 17.66 -4.74 -14.32
CA LYS A 201 17.17 -4.95 -12.94
C LYS A 201 17.96 -6.05 -12.24
N TYR A 202 18.25 -7.14 -12.94
CA TYR A 202 18.96 -8.28 -12.36
C TYR A 202 20.37 -7.90 -11.94
N ASP A 203 21.13 -7.24 -12.81
CA ASP A 203 22.49 -6.77 -12.50
C ASP A 203 22.50 -5.74 -11.37
N ALA A 204 21.50 -4.87 -11.30
CA ALA A 204 21.36 -3.92 -10.20
C ALA A 204 21.13 -4.61 -8.85
N VAL A 205 20.36 -5.69 -8.79
CA VAL A 205 20.16 -6.49 -7.57
C VAL A 205 21.47 -7.20 -7.18
N LEU A 206 22.17 -7.81 -8.13
CA LEU A 206 23.43 -8.48 -7.84
C LEU A 206 24.51 -7.52 -7.31
N SER A 207 24.59 -6.31 -7.84
CA SER A 207 25.54 -5.30 -7.39
C SER A 207 25.35 -4.89 -5.93
N ILE A 208 24.10 -4.90 -5.44
CA ILE A 208 23.78 -4.62 -4.03
C ILE A 208 24.12 -5.81 -3.14
N ALA A 209 23.86 -7.03 -3.61
CA ALA A 209 24.07 -8.24 -2.82
C ALA A 209 25.54 -8.60 -2.63
N CYS A 210 26.42 -8.11 -3.51
CA CYS A 210 27.85 -8.42 -3.50
C CYS A 210 28.74 -7.29 -2.92
N GLY A 211 28.19 -6.13 -2.59
CA GLY A 211 28.86 -4.96 -2.00
C GLY A 211 28.68 -4.90 -0.53
#